data_eb3e41b60e85c109ed7c0e744793b97d
#
_entry.id   eb3e41b60e85c109ed7c0e744793b97d
#
_cell.length_a   1.000
_cell.length_b   1.000
_cell.length_c   1.000
_cell.angle_alpha   90.00
_cell.angle_beta   90.00
_cell.angle_gamma   90.00
#
_symmetry.space_group_name_H-M   'P 1'
#
loop_
_entity.id
_entity.type
_entity.pdbx_description
1 polymer ?
#
loop_
_entity_poly.entity_id
_entity_poly.type
_entity_poly.pdbx_seq_one_letter_code
_entity_poly.pdbx_strand_id
1 'polypeptide(L)'
;MKNPESAQHRFGAAPERRSMKAPSLGTTVGGFSLRQGFSWHDPDIEGTLIVSQPSADPDLWAEYADGAVRSYRKRGVEAALDIEALRDGADTIMFCSVVDDAGHVVAGLRAKALRSADDSHAVEEWAGQPGLQAVRQMLTERVPYGVLEMKAGWVTDAPDRNPFLTSALARSCFYMMVMLDFQFGMCTAATAILNTWRSSGPVVAAIPATPYPDERYRTKMLWWNRRDFFNHAQPKQLAKIVRETKELLHEQFRRGQIDTGLSSLIPITQAKSFRINDFEVV
;
A
#
# COMPACT_ATOMS: atom_id res chain seq x y z
N MET A 1 5.71 -73.09 8.85
CA MET A 1 6.54 -71.92 9.09
C MET A 1 6.69 -71.23 7.75
N LYS A 2 5.88 -70.17 7.47
CA LYS A 2 5.96 -69.30 6.28
C LYS A 2 6.07 -67.89 6.76
N ASN A 3 7.15 -67.26 6.30
CA ASN A 3 7.47 -65.85 6.56
C ASN A 3 6.58 -64.94 5.67
N PRO A 4 6.00 -63.83 6.14
CA PRO A 4 5.34 -62.88 5.26
C PRO A 4 6.33 -61.80 4.83
N GLU A 5 6.36 -61.58 3.50
CA GLU A 5 7.07 -60.51 2.79
C GLU A 5 6.57 -59.12 3.23
N SER A 6 7.53 -58.25 3.47
CA SER A 6 7.34 -56.84 3.73
C SER A 6 7.06 -56.07 2.45
N ALA A 7 5.88 -55.53 2.33
CA ALA A 7 5.55 -54.58 1.27
C ALA A 7 6.17 -53.21 1.56
N GLN A 8 7.19 -52.82 0.83
CA GLN A 8 7.77 -51.47 0.80
C GLN A 8 6.87 -50.55 0.02
N HIS A 9 6.15 -49.66 0.72
CA HIS A 9 5.51 -48.52 0.10
C HIS A 9 6.54 -47.54 -0.41
N ARG A 10 6.63 -47.37 -1.73
CA ARG A 10 7.36 -46.30 -2.40
C ARG A 10 6.60 -44.99 -2.15
N PHE A 11 7.12 -44.13 -1.29
CA PHE A 11 6.69 -42.74 -1.23
C PHE A 11 7.09 -42.04 -2.54
N GLY A 12 6.10 -41.55 -3.25
CA GLY A 12 6.28 -40.71 -4.43
C GLY A 12 7.04 -39.45 -4.07
N ALA A 13 8.03 -39.11 -4.90
CA ALA A 13 8.82 -37.91 -4.78
C ALA A 13 7.89 -36.67 -4.77
N ALA A 14 8.07 -35.81 -3.78
CA ALA A 14 7.40 -34.52 -3.74
C ALA A 14 7.80 -33.69 -4.97
N PRO A 15 6.87 -32.89 -5.55
CA PRO A 15 7.20 -32.05 -6.70
C PRO A 15 8.29 -31.04 -6.29
N GLU A 16 9.36 -31.01 -7.06
CA GLU A 16 10.42 -30.01 -6.92
C GLU A 16 9.82 -28.61 -6.87
N ARG A 17 10.04 -27.93 -5.74
CA ARG A 17 9.77 -26.51 -5.63
C ARG A 17 10.66 -25.81 -6.65
N ARG A 18 10.08 -25.36 -7.76
CA ARG A 18 10.74 -24.40 -8.64
C ARG A 18 11.11 -23.19 -7.77
N SER A 19 12.40 -23.05 -7.49
CA SER A 19 12.99 -21.88 -6.89
C SER A 19 12.66 -20.70 -7.81
N MET A 20 11.66 -19.91 -7.42
CA MET A 20 11.42 -18.62 -8.07
C MET A 20 12.61 -17.74 -7.70
N LYS A 21 13.52 -17.54 -8.66
CA LYS A 21 14.55 -16.51 -8.56
C LYS A 21 13.85 -15.20 -8.22
N ALA A 22 14.19 -14.62 -7.06
CA ALA A 22 13.80 -13.26 -6.75
C ALA A 22 14.23 -12.39 -7.95
N PRO A 23 13.37 -11.50 -8.45
CA PRO A 23 13.79 -10.54 -9.45
C PRO A 23 15.03 -9.84 -8.88
N SER A 24 16.13 -9.85 -9.63
CA SER A 24 17.29 -9.05 -9.24
C SER A 24 16.79 -7.61 -9.21
N LEU A 25 16.63 -7.06 -8.02
CA LEU A 25 16.44 -5.64 -7.81
C LEU A 25 17.71 -4.96 -8.34
N GLY A 26 17.78 -4.87 -9.66
CA GLY A 26 18.71 -3.98 -10.31
C GLY A 26 18.42 -2.61 -9.73
N THR A 27 19.36 -2.08 -9.06
CA THR A 27 19.67 -0.84 -8.39
C THR A 27 18.98 0.45 -8.92
N THR A 28 17.72 0.41 -9.33
CA THR A 28 17.02 1.56 -9.91
C THR A 28 15.65 1.79 -9.28
N VAL A 29 15.60 1.97 -7.96
CA VAL A 29 14.54 2.80 -7.37
C VAL A 29 14.72 4.26 -7.85
N GLY A 30 15.88 4.63 -8.39
CA GLY A 30 16.19 5.96 -8.92
C GLY A 30 15.83 6.23 -10.38
N GLY A 31 15.17 5.29 -11.09
CA GLY A 31 14.85 5.45 -12.52
C GLY A 31 13.38 5.69 -12.86
N PHE A 32 12.44 5.50 -11.91
CA PHE A 32 11.04 5.76 -12.16
C PHE A 32 10.76 7.26 -11.98
N SER A 33 10.42 7.93 -13.07
CA SER A 33 10.02 9.34 -13.06
C SER A 33 8.69 9.51 -13.77
N LEU A 34 7.74 10.15 -13.12
CA LEU A 34 6.50 10.59 -13.72
C LEU A 34 6.73 11.93 -14.41
N ARG A 35 6.25 12.08 -15.64
CA ARG A 35 6.16 13.40 -16.30
C ARG A 35 4.94 14.18 -15.82
N GLN A 36 3.90 13.47 -15.36
CA GLN A 36 2.65 14.03 -14.88
C GLN A 36 1.96 12.98 -14.00
N GLY A 37 1.30 13.41 -12.93
CA GLY A 37 0.49 12.57 -12.05
C GLY A 37 -0.68 11.87 -12.76
N PHE A 38 -1.27 10.91 -12.08
CA PHE A 38 -2.51 10.24 -12.48
C PHE A 38 -3.63 10.71 -11.58
N SER A 39 -4.81 10.92 -12.14
CA SER A 39 -5.96 11.41 -11.37
C SER A 39 -7.25 10.72 -11.76
N TRP A 40 -8.13 10.55 -10.77
CA TRP A 40 -9.48 9.99 -10.91
C TRP A 40 -10.45 10.84 -10.11
N HIS A 41 -11.54 11.24 -10.75
CA HIS A 41 -12.66 11.79 -9.99
C HIS A 41 -13.44 10.63 -9.34
N ASP A 42 -13.67 10.73 -8.03
CA ASP A 42 -14.46 9.76 -7.28
C ASP A 42 -15.67 10.45 -6.64
N PRO A 43 -16.88 10.17 -7.14
CA PRO A 43 -18.09 10.82 -6.65
C PRO A 43 -18.40 10.49 -5.18
N ASP A 44 -17.92 9.36 -4.63
CA ASP A 44 -18.15 9.03 -3.23
C ASP A 44 -17.37 9.96 -2.29
N ILE A 45 -16.27 10.55 -2.73
CA ILE A 45 -15.47 11.51 -1.96
C ILE A 45 -15.69 12.95 -2.40
N GLU A 46 -16.53 13.17 -3.41
CA GLU A 46 -16.80 14.51 -3.98
C GLU A 46 -15.49 15.24 -4.30
N GLY A 47 -14.60 14.55 -4.99
CA GLY A 47 -13.25 15.07 -5.27
C GLY A 47 -12.43 14.18 -6.15
N THR A 48 -11.22 14.65 -6.43
CA THR A 48 -10.25 13.99 -7.31
C THR A 48 -9.10 13.39 -6.51
N LEU A 49 -8.90 12.08 -6.66
CA LEU A 49 -7.75 11.36 -6.16
C LEU A 49 -6.60 11.55 -7.14
N ILE A 50 -5.47 12.07 -6.68
CA ILE A 50 -4.28 12.32 -7.50
C ILE A 50 -3.11 11.50 -6.92
N VAL A 51 -2.42 10.73 -7.77
CA VAL A 51 -1.18 10.03 -7.44
C VAL A 51 -0.05 10.64 -8.26
N SER A 52 0.99 11.13 -7.59
CA SER A 52 2.09 11.85 -8.23
C SER A 52 3.43 11.63 -7.51
N GLN A 53 4.46 12.29 -7.98
CA GLN A 53 5.78 12.38 -7.33
C GLN A 53 6.04 13.83 -6.90
N PRO A 54 6.78 14.08 -5.80
CA PRO A 54 7.10 15.44 -5.37
C PRO A 54 7.72 16.30 -6.48
N SER A 55 8.59 15.71 -7.29
CA SER A 55 9.25 16.40 -8.42
C SER A 55 8.35 16.63 -9.64
N ALA A 56 7.29 15.84 -9.81
CA ALA A 56 6.35 15.95 -10.92
C ALA A 56 5.24 16.97 -10.65
N ASP A 57 4.92 17.20 -9.39
CA ASP A 57 3.89 18.14 -8.94
C ASP A 57 4.29 18.79 -7.60
N PRO A 58 5.25 19.72 -7.63
CA PRO A 58 5.79 20.32 -6.41
C PRO A 58 4.80 21.19 -5.65
N ASP A 59 3.85 21.82 -6.33
CA ASP A 59 2.83 22.66 -5.68
C ASP A 59 1.83 21.79 -4.90
N LEU A 60 1.32 20.72 -5.51
CA LEU A 60 0.46 19.75 -4.85
C LEU A 60 1.18 19.04 -3.68
N TRP A 61 2.47 18.75 -3.87
CA TRP A 61 3.30 18.20 -2.80
C TRP A 61 3.40 19.14 -1.59
N ALA A 62 3.64 20.43 -1.82
CA ALA A 62 3.72 21.43 -0.77
C ALA A 62 2.40 21.55 0.00
N GLU A 63 1.26 21.57 -0.69
CA GLU A 63 -0.06 21.60 -0.05
C GLU A 63 -0.34 20.34 0.78
N TYR A 64 0.01 19.16 0.25
CA TYR A 64 -0.07 17.90 0.99
C TYR A 64 0.77 17.93 2.27
N ALA A 65 2.04 18.34 2.17
CA ALA A 65 2.98 18.39 3.29
C ALA A 65 2.50 19.35 4.39
N ASP A 66 2.04 20.53 4.01
CA ASP A 66 1.47 21.50 4.95
C ASP A 66 0.19 20.97 5.61
N GLY A 67 -0.66 20.25 4.87
CA GLY A 67 -1.83 19.58 5.41
C GLY A 67 -1.47 18.51 6.44
N ALA A 68 -0.45 17.72 6.17
CA ALA A 68 0.09 16.72 7.10
C ALA A 68 0.58 17.37 8.39
N VAL A 69 1.42 18.41 8.29
CA VAL A 69 1.95 19.14 9.46
C VAL A 69 0.81 19.73 10.30
N ARG A 70 -0.16 20.43 9.67
CA ARG A 70 -1.31 20.98 10.39
C ARG A 70 -2.12 19.90 11.11
N SER A 71 -2.38 18.79 10.43
CA SER A 71 -3.19 17.68 10.96
C SER A 71 -2.52 16.99 12.15
N TYR A 72 -1.23 16.73 12.07
CA TYR A 72 -0.45 16.09 13.14
C TYR A 72 -0.27 17.02 14.34
N ARG A 73 0.02 18.31 14.10
CA ARG A 73 0.12 19.33 15.14
C ARG A 73 -1.20 19.46 15.92
N LYS A 74 -2.33 19.54 15.24
CA LYS A 74 -3.65 19.63 15.88
C LYS A 74 -3.95 18.44 16.78
N ARG A 75 -3.43 17.24 16.46
CA ARG A 75 -3.58 16.03 17.27
C ARG A 75 -2.51 15.89 18.37
N GLY A 76 -1.57 16.82 18.44
CA GLY A 76 -0.45 16.78 19.39
C GLY A 76 0.48 15.59 19.17
N VAL A 77 0.69 15.20 17.90
CA VAL A 77 1.56 14.08 17.48
C VAL A 77 2.57 14.52 16.41
N GLU A 78 2.87 15.81 16.36
CA GLU A 78 3.80 16.38 15.39
C GLU A 78 5.20 15.74 15.47
N ALA A 79 5.62 15.31 16.65
CA ALA A 79 6.89 14.59 16.87
C ALA A 79 6.99 13.26 16.10
N ALA A 80 5.88 12.72 15.59
CA ALA A 80 5.87 11.55 14.71
C ALA A 80 6.19 11.88 13.25
N LEU A 81 6.38 13.16 12.90
CA LEU A 81 6.79 13.61 11.57
C LEU A 81 8.21 14.13 11.59
N ASP A 82 9.04 13.63 10.69
CA ASP A 82 10.22 14.36 10.25
C ASP A 82 9.75 15.43 9.26
N ILE A 83 9.56 16.65 9.77
CA ILE A 83 8.98 17.77 8.98
C ILE A 83 9.96 18.23 7.89
N GLU A 84 11.26 18.19 8.15
CA GLU A 84 12.27 18.58 7.16
C GLU A 84 12.29 17.59 5.99
N ALA A 85 12.42 16.30 6.27
CA ALA A 85 12.34 15.25 5.26
C ALA A 85 10.97 15.21 4.53
N LEU A 86 9.87 15.52 5.24
CA LEU A 86 8.55 15.61 4.63
C LEU A 86 8.49 16.76 3.63
N ARG A 87 9.02 17.93 3.94
CA ARG A 87 9.00 19.09 3.04
C ARG A 87 9.93 18.93 1.86
N ASP A 88 11.11 18.38 2.08
CA ASP A 88 12.08 18.07 1.04
C ASP A 88 11.55 16.98 0.07
N GLY A 89 10.81 16.01 0.55
CA GLY A 89 10.25 14.91 -0.24
C GLY A 89 11.28 13.92 -0.77
N ALA A 90 12.54 14.03 -0.37
CA ALA A 90 13.65 13.24 -0.90
C ALA A 90 13.51 11.72 -0.66
N ASP A 91 12.86 11.31 0.44
CA ASP A 91 12.59 9.91 0.76
C ASP A 91 11.20 9.44 0.26
N THR A 92 10.47 10.30 -0.48
CA THR A 92 9.14 10.02 -1.01
C THR A 92 9.22 9.63 -2.48
N ILE A 93 8.90 8.36 -2.76
CA ILE A 93 8.88 7.89 -4.15
C ILE A 93 7.60 8.27 -4.86
N MET A 94 6.48 8.31 -4.14
CA MET A 94 5.16 8.73 -4.62
C MET A 94 4.32 9.28 -3.47
N PHE A 95 3.32 10.08 -3.80
CA PHE A 95 2.29 10.49 -2.86
C PHE A 95 0.90 10.46 -3.50
N CYS A 96 -0.11 10.45 -2.66
CA CYS A 96 -1.50 10.55 -3.06
C CYS A 96 -2.14 11.71 -2.30
N SER A 97 -2.88 12.54 -3.02
CA SER A 97 -3.73 13.59 -2.45
C SER A 97 -5.16 13.47 -2.94
N VAL A 98 -6.09 13.89 -2.13
CA VAL A 98 -7.48 14.13 -2.53
C VAL A 98 -7.70 15.63 -2.57
N VAL A 99 -8.12 16.10 -3.75
CA VAL A 99 -8.47 17.51 -4.00
C VAL A 99 -9.99 17.59 -4.14
N ASP A 100 -10.62 18.45 -3.37
CA ASP A 100 -12.06 18.71 -3.43
C ASP A 100 -12.43 19.54 -4.70
N ASP A 101 -13.73 19.72 -4.92
CA ASP A 101 -14.24 20.50 -6.07
C ASP A 101 -13.90 22.00 -5.97
N ALA A 102 -13.49 22.49 -4.81
CA ALA A 102 -13.00 23.85 -4.62
C ALA A 102 -11.50 24.00 -4.90
N GLY A 103 -10.80 22.88 -5.18
CA GLY A 103 -9.38 22.87 -5.48
C GLY A 103 -8.47 22.75 -4.24
N HIS A 104 -9.00 22.42 -3.05
CA HIS A 104 -8.21 22.28 -1.83
C HIS A 104 -7.79 20.83 -1.60
N VAL A 105 -6.58 20.63 -1.10
CA VAL A 105 -6.14 19.32 -0.63
C VAL A 105 -6.80 19.02 0.73
N VAL A 106 -7.66 18.01 0.75
CA VAL A 106 -8.45 17.61 1.92
C VAL A 106 -8.01 16.31 2.57
N ALA A 107 -7.15 15.55 1.89
CA ALA A 107 -6.55 14.34 2.43
C ALA A 107 -5.29 13.97 1.65
N GLY A 108 -4.40 13.20 2.25
CA GLY A 108 -3.25 12.67 1.54
C GLY A 108 -2.43 11.69 2.35
N LEU A 109 -1.52 10.99 1.66
CA LEU A 109 -0.49 10.15 2.22
C LEU A 109 0.72 10.09 1.27
N ARG A 110 1.88 9.70 1.78
CA ARG A 110 3.08 9.47 0.98
C ARG A 110 3.57 8.04 1.09
N ALA A 111 4.37 7.62 0.12
CA ALA A 111 4.98 6.30 0.07
C ALA A 111 6.50 6.40 0.00
N LYS A 112 7.17 5.61 0.84
CA LYS A 112 8.61 5.39 0.85
C LYS A 112 8.92 3.99 0.36
N ALA A 113 9.87 3.84 -0.55
CA ALA A 113 10.37 2.53 -0.96
C ALA A 113 11.43 2.06 0.03
N LEU A 114 11.26 0.85 0.57
CA LEU A 114 12.21 0.28 1.51
C LEU A 114 13.30 -0.51 0.78
N ARG A 115 14.57 -0.28 1.14
CA ARG A 115 15.74 -1.00 0.65
C ARG A 115 16.21 -2.06 1.64
N SER A 116 15.92 -1.86 2.92
CA SER A 116 16.22 -2.76 4.03
C SER A 116 15.12 -2.70 5.09
N ALA A 117 15.14 -3.61 6.04
CA ALA A 117 14.24 -3.54 7.18
C ALA A 117 14.49 -2.29 8.05
N ASP A 118 15.75 -1.85 8.13
CA ASP A 118 16.15 -0.69 8.93
C ASP A 118 15.72 0.66 8.33
N ASP A 119 15.33 0.68 7.05
CA ASP A 119 14.75 1.87 6.42
C ASP A 119 13.32 2.17 6.89
N SER A 120 12.65 1.18 7.51
CA SER A 120 11.25 1.31 7.91
C SER A 120 11.11 2.02 9.25
N HIS A 121 10.25 3.02 9.31
CA HIS A 121 9.82 3.65 10.55
C HIS A 121 9.15 2.69 11.53
N ALA A 122 8.54 1.60 11.03
CA ALA A 122 7.94 0.60 11.90
C ALA A 122 8.97 -0.02 12.86
N VAL A 123 10.24 -0.08 12.48
CA VAL A 123 11.33 -0.54 13.38
C VAL A 123 11.52 0.43 14.53
N GLU A 124 11.45 1.73 14.28
CA GLU A 124 11.52 2.77 15.32
C GLU A 124 10.26 2.76 16.19
N GLU A 125 9.07 2.62 15.58
CA GLU A 125 7.78 2.58 16.28
C GLU A 125 7.67 1.40 17.27
N TRP A 126 8.33 0.26 16.97
CA TRP A 126 8.42 -0.90 17.86
C TRP A 126 9.69 -0.95 18.70
N ALA A 127 10.54 0.10 18.68
CA ALA A 127 11.77 0.11 19.49
C ALA A 127 11.46 -0.12 20.97
N GLY A 128 12.11 -1.12 21.58
CA GLY A 128 11.87 -1.50 22.96
C GLY A 128 10.52 -2.20 23.24
N GLN A 129 9.71 -2.46 22.24
CA GLN A 129 8.39 -3.07 22.39
C GLN A 129 8.37 -4.56 22.01
N PRO A 130 7.49 -5.37 22.62
CA PRO A 130 7.23 -6.73 22.18
C PRO A 130 6.79 -6.73 20.71
N GLY A 131 7.43 -7.56 19.89
CA GLY A 131 7.11 -7.64 18.45
C GLY A 131 8.15 -7.00 17.53
N LEU A 132 9.12 -6.24 18.03
CA LEU A 132 10.18 -5.64 17.19
C LEU A 132 10.90 -6.68 16.33
N GLN A 133 11.24 -7.83 16.89
CA GLN A 133 11.90 -8.90 16.13
C GLN A 133 11.01 -9.42 14.99
N ALA A 134 9.71 -9.59 15.24
CA ALA A 134 8.77 -10.01 14.22
C ALA A 134 8.56 -8.94 13.13
N VAL A 135 8.56 -7.64 13.50
CA VAL A 135 8.55 -6.51 12.55
C VAL A 135 9.76 -6.60 11.62
N ARG A 136 10.96 -6.71 12.17
CA ARG A 136 12.22 -6.84 11.39
C ARG A 136 12.20 -8.06 10.48
N GLN A 137 11.74 -9.21 10.99
CA GLN A 137 11.63 -10.43 10.20
C GLN A 137 10.67 -10.25 9.02
N MET A 138 9.47 -9.74 9.26
CA MET A 138 8.47 -9.51 8.20
C MET A 138 8.98 -8.57 7.12
N LEU A 139 9.70 -7.52 7.49
CA LEU A 139 10.32 -6.57 6.56
C LEU A 139 11.43 -7.26 5.76
N THR A 140 12.37 -7.94 6.42
CA THR A 140 13.49 -8.64 5.77
C THR A 140 13.01 -9.66 4.74
N GLU A 141 11.93 -10.40 5.06
CA GLU A 141 11.36 -11.40 4.16
C GLU A 141 10.69 -10.79 2.92
N ARG A 142 10.19 -9.54 3.01
CA ARG A 142 9.38 -8.90 1.96
C ARG A 142 10.13 -7.88 1.13
N VAL A 143 11.12 -7.20 1.70
CA VAL A 143 11.92 -6.17 1.00
C VAL A 143 12.48 -6.67 -0.35
N PRO A 144 12.97 -7.93 -0.50
CA PRO A 144 13.44 -8.43 -1.78
C PRO A 144 12.39 -8.46 -2.91
N TYR A 145 11.10 -8.37 -2.57
CA TYR A 145 10.00 -8.35 -3.53
C TYR A 145 9.39 -6.95 -3.74
N GLY A 146 10.04 -5.94 -3.18
CA GLY A 146 9.55 -4.55 -3.16
C GLY A 146 8.50 -4.31 -2.08
N VAL A 147 8.82 -3.36 -1.19
CA VAL A 147 7.93 -2.89 -0.12
C VAL A 147 7.79 -1.39 -0.20
N LEU A 148 6.54 -0.92 -0.23
CA LEU A 148 6.17 0.48 -0.03
C LEU A 148 5.66 0.68 1.40
N GLU A 149 6.27 1.58 2.14
CA GLU A 149 5.79 2.03 3.43
C GLU A 149 4.95 3.30 3.26
N MET A 150 3.64 3.21 3.58
CA MET A 150 2.73 4.35 3.57
C MET A 150 2.88 5.15 4.84
N LYS A 151 3.07 6.47 4.70
CA LYS A 151 3.40 7.37 5.81
C LYS A 151 2.64 8.68 5.74
N ALA A 152 2.66 9.38 6.87
CA ALA A 152 2.13 10.73 7.00
C ALA A 152 0.71 10.89 6.41
N GLY A 153 -0.13 9.85 6.63
CA GLY A 153 -1.52 9.85 6.20
C GLY A 153 -2.36 10.82 7.04
N TRP A 154 -3.13 11.67 6.39
CA TRP A 154 -4.03 12.60 7.05
C TRP A 154 -5.31 12.81 6.23
N VAL A 155 -6.37 13.21 6.91
CA VAL A 155 -7.60 13.74 6.33
C VAL A 155 -7.95 15.03 7.06
N THR A 156 -8.63 15.95 6.35
CA THR A 156 -9.14 17.17 6.96
C THR A 156 -9.99 16.84 8.18
N ASP A 157 -10.00 17.71 9.16
CA ASP A 157 -10.80 17.61 10.36
C ASP A 157 -12.00 18.56 10.34
N ALA A 158 -12.34 19.09 9.16
CA ALA A 158 -13.57 19.85 8.96
C ALA A 158 -14.78 19.05 9.46
N PRO A 159 -15.74 19.69 10.16
CA PRO A 159 -16.90 18.99 10.73
C PRO A 159 -17.74 18.25 9.68
N ASP A 160 -17.78 18.76 8.48
CA ASP A 160 -18.51 18.26 7.30
C ASP A 160 -17.66 17.39 6.37
N ARG A 161 -16.45 17.00 6.83
CA ARG A 161 -15.56 16.18 6.00
C ARG A 161 -16.24 14.91 5.50
N ASN A 162 -15.96 14.57 4.25
CA ASN A 162 -16.45 13.34 3.65
C ASN A 162 -15.90 12.10 4.40
N PRO A 163 -16.76 11.18 4.88
CA PRO A 163 -16.34 10.01 5.66
C PRO A 163 -15.53 8.98 4.87
N PHE A 164 -15.56 9.04 3.53
CA PHE A 164 -14.88 8.09 2.67
C PHE A 164 -13.43 8.46 2.31
N LEU A 165 -12.93 9.63 2.73
CA LEU A 165 -11.55 10.08 2.44
C LEU A 165 -10.49 9.06 2.85
N THR A 166 -10.58 8.52 4.07
CA THR A 166 -9.61 7.50 4.54
C THR A 166 -9.68 6.22 3.70
N SER A 167 -10.87 5.82 3.26
CA SER A 167 -11.03 4.65 2.37
C SER A 167 -10.43 4.89 0.99
N ALA A 168 -10.50 6.13 0.48
CA ALA A 168 -9.85 6.52 -0.75
C ALA A 168 -8.33 6.43 -0.64
N LEU A 169 -7.76 6.96 0.46
CA LEU A 169 -6.33 6.82 0.73
C LEU A 169 -5.90 5.36 0.88
N ALA A 170 -6.69 4.53 1.54
CA ALA A 170 -6.37 3.12 1.75
C ALA A 170 -6.20 2.35 0.43
N ARG A 171 -6.98 2.67 -0.62
CA ARG A 171 -6.83 2.01 -1.92
C ARG A 171 -5.70 2.56 -2.77
N SER A 172 -5.25 3.81 -2.54
CA SER A 172 -4.16 4.41 -3.31
C SER A 172 -2.83 3.68 -3.13
N CYS A 173 -2.63 3.00 -2.00
CA CYS A 173 -1.49 2.10 -1.79
C CYS A 173 -1.36 1.09 -2.93
N PHE A 174 -2.48 0.50 -3.35
CA PHE A 174 -2.48 -0.50 -4.41
C PHE A 174 -2.03 0.08 -5.76
N TYR A 175 -2.48 1.31 -6.10
CA TYR A 175 -2.06 1.97 -7.35
C TYR A 175 -0.58 2.22 -7.39
N MET A 176 -0.01 2.72 -6.29
CA MET A 176 1.44 2.94 -6.18
C MET A 176 2.23 1.64 -6.27
N MET A 177 1.74 0.55 -5.65
CA MET A 177 2.36 -0.77 -5.79
C MET A 177 2.36 -1.27 -7.25
N VAL A 178 1.26 -1.05 -7.98
CA VAL A 178 1.15 -1.44 -9.40
C VAL A 178 2.09 -0.60 -10.26
N MET A 179 2.10 0.72 -10.06
CA MET A 179 2.94 1.64 -10.83
C MET A 179 4.44 1.36 -10.68
N LEU A 180 4.86 0.92 -9.51
CA LEU A 180 6.27 0.66 -9.18
C LEU A 180 6.66 -0.82 -9.29
N ASP A 181 5.72 -1.68 -9.67
CA ASP A 181 5.88 -3.15 -9.70
C ASP A 181 6.32 -3.75 -8.35
N PHE A 182 5.84 -3.20 -7.25
CA PHE A 182 6.11 -3.69 -5.90
C PHE A 182 5.07 -4.73 -5.48
N GLN A 183 5.55 -5.79 -4.80
CA GLN A 183 4.68 -6.88 -4.33
C GLN A 183 3.91 -6.50 -3.07
N PHE A 184 4.53 -5.72 -2.17
CA PHE A 184 4.00 -5.44 -0.85
C PHE A 184 3.85 -3.94 -0.60
N GLY A 185 2.75 -3.58 0.06
CA GLY A 185 2.59 -2.31 0.74
C GLY A 185 2.43 -2.54 2.22
N MET A 186 2.86 -1.62 3.05
CA MET A 186 2.64 -1.66 4.48
C MET A 186 2.34 -0.27 5.03
N CYS A 187 1.63 -0.24 6.13
CA CYS A 187 1.50 0.94 6.96
C CYS A 187 1.37 0.55 8.43
N THR A 188 1.51 1.53 9.28
CA THR A 188 1.13 1.45 10.68
C THR A 188 -0.06 2.39 10.93
N ALA A 189 -1.04 1.93 11.69
CA ALA A 189 -2.25 2.69 11.95
C ALA A 189 -2.80 2.43 13.35
N ALA A 190 -3.37 3.46 13.96
CA ALA A 190 -4.07 3.33 15.22
C ALA A 190 -5.26 2.37 15.11
N THR A 191 -5.49 1.58 16.15
CA THR A 191 -6.55 0.55 16.16
C THR A 191 -7.94 1.10 15.86
N ALA A 192 -8.21 2.35 16.21
CA ALA A 192 -9.49 3.01 15.97
C ALA A 192 -9.85 3.15 14.46
N ILE A 193 -8.86 3.18 13.57
CA ILE A 193 -9.08 3.36 12.13
C ILE A 193 -8.74 2.11 11.29
N LEU A 194 -8.37 1.00 11.93
CA LEU A 194 -7.97 -0.22 11.23
C LEU A 194 -9.04 -0.74 10.26
N ASN A 195 -10.31 -0.70 10.64
CA ASN A 195 -11.39 -1.22 9.78
C ASN A 195 -11.50 -0.44 8.47
N THR A 196 -11.27 0.88 8.49
CA THR A 196 -11.28 1.69 7.28
C THR A 196 -10.11 1.33 6.37
N TRP A 197 -8.90 1.16 6.93
CA TRP A 197 -7.75 0.72 6.16
C TRP A 197 -7.94 -0.69 5.59
N ARG A 198 -8.48 -1.61 6.40
CA ARG A 198 -8.76 -3.00 5.96
C ARG A 198 -9.73 -3.11 4.81
N SER A 199 -10.56 -2.07 4.57
CA SER A 199 -11.52 -2.06 3.47
C SER A 199 -10.87 -2.29 2.10
N SER A 200 -9.61 -1.89 1.92
CA SER A 200 -8.84 -2.06 0.67
C SER A 200 -8.01 -3.35 0.60
N GLY A 201 -8.14 -4.25 1.59
CA GLY A 201 -7.60 -5.60 1.56
C GLY A 201 -6.27 -5.86 2.27
N PRO A 202 -5.72 -4.97 3.12
CA PRO A 202 -4.55 -5.32 3.91
C PRO A 202 -4.92 -6.26 5.06
N VAL A 203 -3.96 -7.08 5.43
CA VAL A 203 -4.02 -7.97 6.59
C VAL A 203 -3.27 -7.34 7.76
N VAL A 204 -3.89 -7.34 8.94
CA VAL A 204 -3.25 -6.87 10.18
C VAL A 204 -2.23 -7.92 10.62
N ALA A 205 -0.98 -7.50 10.87
CA ALA A 205 0.06 -8.38 11.38
C ALA A 205 -0.29 -8.93 12.77
N ALA A 206 -0.02 -10.21 12.97
CA ALA A 206 -0.28 -10.92 14.23
C ALA A 206 0.82 -10.60 15.27
N ILE A 207 1.03 -9.31 15.55
CA ILE A 207 1.98 -8.83 16.57
C ILE A 207 1.27 -7.94 17.59
N PRO A 208 1.81 -7.79 18.81
CA PRO A 208 1.29 -6.83 19.78
C PRO A 208 1.22 -5.41 19.19
N ALA A 209 0.24 -4.64 19.63
CA ALA A 209 0.18 -3.23 19.32
C ALA A 209 1.28 -2.46 20.07
N THR A 210 1.84 -1.44 19.43
CA THR A 210 2.79 -0.52 20.08
C THR A 210 2.10 0.76 20.52
N PRO A 211 2.52 1.39 21.63
CA PRO A 211 2.07 2.74 22.04
C PRO A 211 2.79 3.80 21.21
N TYR A 212 2.32 4.01 19.98
CA TYR A 212 2.94 4.97 19.06
C TYR A 212 1.87 5.86 18.40
N PRO A 213 2.10 7.17 18.27
CA PRO A 213 3.33 7.91 18.65
C PRO A 213 3.50 8.14 20.16
N ASP A 214 2.50 7.86 20.97
CA ASP A 214 2.52 7.94 22.44
C ASP A 214 1.50 7.00 23.06
N GLU A 215 1.42 6.96 24.42
CA GLU A 215 0.58 6.05 25.19
C GLU A 215 -0.94 6.17 24.94
N ARG A 216 -1.40 7.25 24.33
CA ARG A 216 -2.82 7.44 23.94
C ARG A 216 -3.22 6.53 22.77
N TYR A 217 -2.24 6.04 22.01
CA TYR A 217 -2.48 5.26 20.81
C TYR A 217 -2.13 3.78 21.01
N ARG A 218 -2.81 2.95 20.25
CA ARG A 218 -2.48 1.54 20.07
C ARG A 218 -2.33 1.30 18.59
N THR A 219 -1.09 1.22 18.13
CA THR A 219 -0.75 1.15 16.70
C THR A 219 -0.47 -0.27 16.28
N LYS A 220 -1.00 -0.67 15.15
CA LYS A 220 -0.85 -1.97 14.51
C LYS A 220 -0.23 -1.81 13.13
N MET A 221 0.48 -2.84 12.69
CA MET A 221 1.01 -2.95 11.34
C MET A 221 0.02 -3.67 10.42
N LEU A 222 -0.12 -3.16 9.19
CA LEU A 222 -0.94 -3.75 8.13
C LEU A 222 -0.08 -4.00 6.89
N TRP A 223 -0.41 -5.08 6.17
CA TRP A 223 0.25 -5.49 4.95
C TRP A 223 -0.72 -5.69 3.81
N TRP A 224 -0.51 -4.99 2.70
CA TRP A 224 -1.10 -5.32 1.42
C TRP A 224 -0.17 -6.28 0.69
N ASN A 225 -0.72 -7.33 0.11
CA ASN A 225 -0.02 -8.19 -0.82
C ASN A 225 -0.76 -8.16 -2.16
N ARG A 226 -0.09 -7.69 -3.20
CA ARG A 226 -0.69 -7.50 -4.53
C ARG A 226 -1.31 -8.77 -5.10
N ARG A 227 -0.85 -9.95 -4.65
CA ARG A 227 -1.32 -11.25 -5.16
C ARG A 227 -2.58 -11.78 -4.51
N ASP A 228 -2.94 -11.31 -3.32
CA ASP A 228 -4.05 -11.89 -2.56
C ASP A 228 -4.97 -10.87 -1.87
N PHE A 229 -4.68 -9.56 -1.98
CA PHE A 229 -5.48 -8.49 -1.34
C PHE A 229 -6.98 -8.59 -1.68
N PHE A 230 -7.32 -9.08 -2.87
CA PHE A 230 -8.70 -9.24 -3.34
C PHE A 230 -9.51 -10.23 -2.50
N ASN A 231 -8.86 -11.16 -1.79
CA ASN A 231 -9.51 -12.06 -0.85
C ASN A 231 -9.92 -11.38 0.45
N HIS A 232 -9.40 -10.19 0.72
CA HIS A 232 -9.55 -9.45 1.98
C HIS A 232 -10.25 -8.10 1.79
N ALA A 233 -10.27 -7.57 0.58
CA ALA A 233 -10.88 -6.29 0.27
C ALA A 233 -12.40 -6.35 0.30
N GLN A 234 -13.03 -5.28 0.78
CA GLN A 234 -14.48 -5.13 0.70
C GLN A 234 -14.94 -5.01 -0.78
N PRO A 235 -16.09 -5.58 -1.17
CA PRO A 235 -16.52 -5.62 -2.57
C PRO A 235 -16.56 -4.25 -3.26
N LYS A 236 -17.06 -3.21 -2.58
CA LYS A 236 -17.09 -1.84 -3.14
C LYS A 236 -15.68 -1.29 -3.41
N GLN A 237 -14.76 -1.48 -2.46
CA GLN A 237 -13.36 -1.05 -2.63
C GLN A 237 -12.66 -1.86 -3.72
N LEU A 238 -12.87 -3.17 -3.75
CA LEU A 238 -12.31 -4.03 -4.79
C LEU A 238 -12.75 -3.60 -6.19
N ALA A 239 -14.04 -3.32 -6.37
CA ALA A 239 -14.59 -2.85 -7.66
C ALA A 239 -13.93 -1.53 -8.11
N LYS A 240 -13.72 -0.58 -7.18
CA LYS A 240 -13.00 0.68 -7.46
C LYS A 240 -11.54 0.40 -7.81
N ILE A 241 -10.82 -0.39 -7.00
CA ILE A 241 -9.42 -0.74 -7.24
C ILE A 241 -9.24 -1.35 -8.64
N VAL A 242 -10.08 -2.30 -9.01
CA VAL A 242 -9.99 -2.97 -10.33
C VAL A 242 -10.23 -1.98 -11.47
N ARG A 243 -11.27 -1.15 -11.38
CA ARG A 243 -11.58 -0.14 -12.42
C ARG A 243 -10.46 0.87 -12.55
N GLU A 244 -10.08 1.51 -11.46
CA GLU A 244 -9.10 2.58 -11.42
C GLU A 244 -7.70 2.08 -11.80
N THR A 245 -7.33 0.85 -11.41
CA THR A 245 -6.08 0.21 -11.86
C THR A 245 -6.08 -0.05 -13.37
N LYS A 246 -7.21 -0.48 -13.94
CA LYS A 246 -7.32 -0.67 -15.39
C LYS A 246 -7.13 0.65 -16.13
N GLU A 247 -7.73 1.72 -15.67
CA GLU A 247 -7.59 3.06 -16.24
C GLU A 247 -6.12 3.56 -16.13
N LEU A 248 -5.50 3.35 -14.97
CA LEU A 248 -4.09 3.64 -14.73
C LEU A 248 -3.17 2.94 -15.74
N LEU A 249 -3.32 1.62 -15.89
CA LEU A 249 -2.48 0.83 -16.80
C LEU A 249 -2.67 1.25 -18.26
N HIS A 250 -3.91 1.55 -18.67
CA HIS A 250 -4.18 2.08 -20.00
C HIS A 250 -3.50 3.43 -20.23
N GLU A 251 -3.51 4.31 -19.24
CA GLU A 251 -2.86 5.61 -19.33
C GLU A 251 -1.34 5.51 -19.35
N GLN A 252 -0.76 4.65 -18.52
CA GLN A 252 0.67 4.36 -18.53
C GLN A 252 1.12 3.82 -19.89
N PHE A 253 0.34 2.91 -20.49
CA PHE A 253 0.60 2.40 -21.84
C PHE A 253 0.54 3.50 -22.89
N ARG A 254 -0.50 4.34 -22.87
CA ARG A 254 -0.62 5.48 -23.81
C ARG A 254 0.55 6.46 -23.70
N ARG A 255 1.08 6.68 -22.52
CA ARG A 255 2.23 7.56 -22.26
C ARG A 255 3.58 6.92 -22.58
N GLY A 256 3.61 5.66 -23.02
CA GLY A 256 4.86 4.91 -23.27
C GLY A 256 5.70 4.67 -22.01
N GLN A 257 5.07 4.65 -20.85
CA GLN A 257 5.73 4.46 -19.55
C GLN A 257 5.81 2.98 -19.14
N ILE A 258 5.13 2.09 -19.87
CA ILE A 258 5.21 0.64 -19.68
C ILE A 258 5.72 0.05 -20.99
N ASP A 259 6.84 -0.67 -20.92
CA ASP A 259 7.25 -1.59 -21.98
C ASP A 259 6.35 -2.84 -21.93
N THR A 260 6.02 -3.42 -23.08
CA THR A 260 4.96 -4.41 -23.31
C THR A 260 5.09 -5.76 -22.56
N GLY A 261 5.84 -5.80 -21.46
CA GLY A 261 5.91 -6.95 -20.54
C GLY A 261 4.64 -7.22 -19.70
N LEU A 262 3.48 -6.71 -20.11
CA LEU A 262 2.16 -6.79 -19.42
C LEU A 262 1.67 -8.21 -19.11
N SER A 263 2.32 -9.26 -19.61
CA SER A 263 1.91 -10.66 -19.39
C SER A 263 2.16 -11.19 -17.97
N SER A 264 2.87 -10.47 -17.11
CA SER A 264 3.20 -10.91 -15.74
C SER A 264 2.42 -10.19 -14.63
N LEU A 265 1.65 -9.14 -14.95
CA LEU A 265 1.14 -8.22 -13.93
C LEU A 265 -0.17 -8.62 -13.27
N ILE A 266 -0.97 -9.50 -13.88
CA ILE A 266 -2.15 -10.11 -13.24
C ILE A 266 -2.26 -11.53 -13.78
N PRO A 267 -2.06 -12.58 -12.99
CA PRO A 267 -2.55 -13.89 -13.33
C PRO A 267 -4.08 -13.90 -13.21
N ILE A 268 -4.76 -13.24 -14.17
CA ILE A 268 -6.24 -13.29 -14.31
C ILE A 268 -6.72 -14.73 -14.58
N THR A 269 -5.81 -15.65 -14.88
CA THR A 269 -6.11 -17.03 -15.24
C THR A 269 -6.33 -18.00 -14.06
N GLN A 270 -6.26 -17.53 -12.81
CA GLN A 270 -6.67 -18.35 -11.65
C GLN A 270 -7.77 -17.72 -10.77
N ALA A 271 -8.23 -16.53 -11.06
CA ALA A 271 -9.55 -16.14 -10.61
C ALA A 271 -10.53 -17.04 -11.34
N LYS A 272 -11.21 -17.96 -10.62
CA LYS A 272 -12.43 -18.61 -11.10
C LYS A 272 -13.22 -17.52 -11.80
N SER A 273 -13.59 -17.74 -13.06
CA SER A 273 -14.25 -16.78 -13.94
C SER A 273 -15.34 -16.02 -13.17
N PHE A 274 -15.02 -14.84 -12.66
CA PHE A 274 -16.02 -13.88 -12.23
C PHE A 274 -16.66 -13.36 -13.53
N ARG A 275 -17.79 -13.95 -13.91
CA ARG A 275 -18.66 -13.39 -14.93
C ARG A 275 -19.25 -12.12 -14.32
N ILE A 276 -19.11 -11.01 -15.03
CA ILE A 276 -19.69 -9.70 -14.69
C ILE A 276 -21.23 -9.78 -14.50
N ASN A 277 -21.86 -10.89 -14.87
CA ASN A 277 -23.31 -11.11 -14.82
C ASN A 277 -23.86 -11.62 -13.47
N ASP A 278 -23.01 -11.84 -12.45
CA ASP A 278 -23.49 -12.34 -11.15
C ASP A 278 -23.86 -11.21 -10.16
N PHE A 279 -23.90 -9.97 -10.61
CA PHE A 279 -24.40 -8.83 -9.83
C PHE A 279 -25.73 -8.32 -10.39
N GLU A 280 -26.75 -9.18 -10.43
CA GLU A 280 -28.11 -8.69 -10.44
C GLU A 280 -28.52 -8.26 -9.02
N VAL A 281 -29.00 -7.05 -8.97
CA VAL A 281 -29.52 -6.30 -7.83
C VAL A 281 -30.61 -7.09 -7.10
N VAL A 282 -30.44 -7.26 -5.80
CA VAL A 282 -31.52 -7.36 -4.82
C VAL A 282 -31.40 -6.24 -3.82
#